data_4ee33e7fec1b7802049af86c2f25a376
#
_entry.id   4ee33e7fec1b7802049af86c2f25a376
#
_cell.length_a   1.000
_cell.length_b   1.000
_cell.length_c   1.000
_cell.angle_alpha   90.00
_cell.angle_beta   90.00
_cell.angle_gamma   90.00
#
_symmetry.space_group_name_H-M   'P 1'
#
loop_
_entity.id
_entity.type
_entity.pdbx_description
1 polymer ?
#
loop_
_entity_poly.entity_id
_entity_poly.type
_entity_poly.pdbx_seq_one_letter_code
_entity_poly.pdbx_strand_id
1 'polypeptide(L)'
;MARHDNSNVQSYEKVVQLFVSETSKLVRITVDNEMIETTEEHPFYLPNKGWIKAKELTCNDDLIDSFGNTLSITDIQIISLNKPVKVYNFEVENAHTYFVSNLSILVHNICDDALGKWHKGTFGSVEDSLNYHFKKHGSEVGATSIEQYINKAEQFTKNLRRAKVKILNEPTPGVKRYYKNGKYIDIAPDGTIISFGKQ
;
A
#
# COMPACT_ATOMS: atom_id res chain seq x y z
N MET A 1 1.47 13.09 12.09
CA MET A 1 1.93 13.89 10.94
C MET A 1 2.08 12.97 9.74
N ALA A 2 1.74 13.42 8.55
CA ALA A 2 1.77 12.65 7.31
C ALA A 2 2.57 13.42 6.24
N ARG A 3 3.12 12.72 5.24
CA ARG A 3 3.76 13.31 4.07
C ARG A 3 2.94 12.94 2.83
N HIS A 4 2.68 13.90 1.97
CA HIS A 4 1.95 13.65 0.72
C HIS A 4 2.90 13.08 -0.34
N ASP A 5 2.55 11.96 -0.95
CA ASP A 5 3.44 11.13 -1.80
C ASP A 5 4.05 11.87 -3.00
N ASN A 6 3.33 12.84 -3.56
CA ASN A 6 3.78 13.60 -4.74
C ASN A 6 4.37 14.98 -4.41
N SER A 7 4.57 15.28 -3.14
CA SER A 7 5.14 16.54 -2.68
C SER A 7 5.85 16.31 -1.35
N ASN A 8 6.91 17.04 -1.08
CA ASN A 8 7.53 17.00 0.25
C ASN A 8 6.71 17.77 1.31
N VAL A 9 5.43 18.04 1.03
CA VAL A 9 4.53 18.73 1.95
C VAL A 9 4.13 17.78 3.07
N GLN A 10 4.31 18.23 4.29
CA GLN A 10 3.89 17.53 5.50
C GLN A 10 2.72 18.29 6.14
N SER A 11 1.76 17.54 6.65
CA SER A 11 0.59 18.10 7.36
C SER A 11 0.11 17.16 8.47
N TYR A 12 -0.68 17.70 9.38
CA TYR A 12 -1.44 16.87 10.32
C TYR A 12 -2.71 16.42 9.63
N GLU A 13 -2.80 15.13 9.37
CA GLU A 13 -3.95 14.51 8.72
C GLU A 13 -4.78 13.73 9.73
N LYS A 14 -6.08 13.66 9.47
CA LYS A 14 -7.01 12.91 10.32
C LYS A 14 -6.85 11.41 10.09
N VAL A 15 -6.82 10.62 11.15
CA VAL A 15 -6.97 9.17 11.06
C VAL A 15 -8.41 8.87 10.72
N VAL A 16 -8.66 8.27 9.55
CA VAL A 16 -10.00 7.97 9.05
C VAL A 16 -10.39 6.51 9.27
N GLN A 17 -9.41 5.63 9.40
CA GLN A 17 -9.66 4.22 9.67
C GLN A 17 -8.53 3.59 10.49
N LEU A 18 -8.90 2.68 11.39
CA LEU A 18 -7.99 1.83 12.17
C LEU A 18 -8.16 0.38 11.71
N PHE A 19 -7.06 -0.25 11.36
CA PHE A 19 -6.98 -1.68 11.05
C PHE A 19 -6.36 -2.42 12.22
N VAL A 20 -6.98 -3.54 12.57
CA VAL A 20 -6.47 -4.42 13.63
C VAL A 20 -6.31 -5.81 13.04
N SER A 21 -5.12 -6.37 13.13
CA SER A 21 -4.82 -7.74 12.75
C SER A 21 -4.01 -8.43 13.83
N GLU A 22 -3.75 -9.73 13.67
CA GLU A 22 -2.93 -10.50 14.59
C GLU A 22 -1.73 -11.09 13.85
N THR A 23 -0.57 -11.08 14.49
CA THR A 23 0.64 -11.69 13.96
C THR A 23 1.37 -12.48 15.04
N SER A 24 2.01 -13.59 14.64
CA SER A 24 2.94 -14.34 15.48
C SER A 24 4.41 -14.06 15.17
N LYS A 25 4.67 -13.10 14.26
CA LYS A 25 6.02 -12.68 13.90
C LYS A 25 6.11 -11.16 13.84
N LEU A 26 7.18 -10.65 14.41
CA LEU A 26 7.55 -9.23 14.36
C LEU A 26 8.96 -9.07 13.84
N VAL A 27 9.22 -7.94 13.21
CA VAL A 27 10.56 -7.44 12.90
C VAL A 27 10.86 -6.33 13.90
N ARG A 28 11.94 -6.46 14.65
CA ARG A 28 12.47 -5.42 15.52
C ARG A 28 13.63 -4.74 14.81
N ILE A 29 13.53 -3.45 14.64
CA ILE A 29 14.50 -2.59 13.96
C ILE A 29 15.05 -1.65 15.02
N THR A 30 16.37 -1.57 15.16
CA THR A 30 17.04 -0.62 16.06
C THR A 30 17.67 0.49 15.26
N VAL A 31 17.31 1.73 15.57
CA VAL A 31 17.79 2.96 14.95
C VAL A 31 18.09 3.96 16.06
N ASP A 32 19.31 4.50 16.12
CA ASP A 32 19.71 5.52 17.11
C ASP A 32 19.30 5.16 18.56
N ASN A 33 19.47 3.88 18.96
CA ASN A 33 19.08 3.31 20.26
C ASN A 33 17.55 3.26 20.49
N GLU A 34 16.72 3.60 19.54
CA GLU A 34 15.27 3.38 19.59
C GLU A 34 14.91 2.05 18.90
N MET A 35 14.02 1.28 19.53
CA MET A 35 13.53 0.01 18.98
C MET A 35 12.13 0.20 18.41
N ILE A 36 11.95 -0.21 17.16
CA ILE A 36 10.67 -0.20 16.46
C ILE A 36 10.27 -1.64 16.21
N GLU A 37 9.08 -2.04 16.64
CA GLU A 37 8.51 -3.35 16.33
C GLU A 37 7.39 -3.21 15.32
N THR A 38 7.44 -4.03 14.28
CA THR A 38 6.49 -3.97 13.17
C THR A 38 6.23 -5.36 12.59
N THR A 39 5.26 -5.48 11.67
CA THR A 39 5.03 -6.72 10.91
C THR A 39 6.05 -6.88 9.80
N GLU A 40 6.27 -8.12 9.34
CA GLU A 40 7.23 -8.45 8.27
C GLU A 40 6.97 -7.65 6.97
N GLU A 41 5.72 -7.38 6.67
CA GLU A 41 5.29 -6.75 5.40
C GLU A 41 5.17 -5.22 5.47
N HIS A 42 5.37 -4.60 6.64
CA HIS A 42 5.20 -3.15 6.79
C HIS A 42 6.28 -2.37 6.03
N PRO A 43 5.91 -1.41 5.15
CA PRO A 43 6.88 -0.74 4.28
C PRO A 43 7.52 0.47 4.97
N PHE A 44 8.84 0.58 4.84
CA PHE A 44 9.66 1.73 5.24
C PHE A 44 10.24 2.41 4.01
N TYR A 45 10.39 3.72 4.06
CA TYR A 45 10.98 4.46 2.96
C TYR A 45 12.49 4.60 3.13
N LEU A 46 13.23 4.18 2.10
CA LEU A 46 14.67 4.32 1.99
C LEU A 46 15.00 5.34 0.90
N PRO A 47 15.84 6.36 1.15
CA PRO A 47 16.11 7.41 0.17
C PRO A 47 16.63 6.91 -1.19
N ASN A 48 17.40 5.82 -1.18
CA ASN A 48 18.06 5.28 -2.37
C ASN A 48 17.36 4.05 -2.99
N LYS A 49 16.34 3.48 -2.32
CA LYS A 49 15.68 2.23 -2.74
C LYS A 49 14.15 2.36 -2.85
N GLY A 50 13.55 3.45 -2.34
CA GLY A 50 12.11 3.60 -2.24
C GLY A 50 11.50 2.78 -1.09
N TRP A 51 10.29 2.28 -1.29
CA TRP A 51 9.56 1.50 -0.29
C TRP A 51 10.09 0.06 -0.21
N ILE A 52 10.55 -0.33 0.99
CA ILE A 52 11.10 -1.67 1.29
C ILE A 52 10.38 -2.25 2.49
N LYS A 53 10.02 -3.52 2.42
CA LYS A 53 9.36 -4.26 3.51
C LYS A 53 10.30 -4.44 4.70
N ALA A 54 9.77 -4.41 5.91
CA ALA A 54 10.57 -4.59 7.13
C ALA A 54 11.43 -5.86 7.10
N LYS A 55 10.92 -6.97 6.57
CA LYS A 55 11.67 -8.24 6.44
C LYS A 55 12.84 -8.21 5.46
N GLU A 56 12.86 -7.22 4.56
CA GLU A 56 13.88 -7.06 3.50
C GLU A 56 14.95 -6.03 3.87
N LEU A 57 14.75 -5.32 4.99
CA LEU A 57 15.70 -4.35 5.51
C LEU A 57 16.98 -5.03 6.00
N THR A 58 18.10 -4.31 5.92
CA THR A 58 19.43 -4.73 6.40
C THR A 58 20.08 -3.63 7.22
N CYS A 59 21.10 -3.97 8.00
CA CYS A 59 21.89 -2.97 8.76
C CYS A 59 22.73 -2.03 7.89
N ASN A 60 22.71 -2.20 6.55
CA ASN A 60 23.32 -1.27 5.60
C ASN A 60 22.31 -0.28 5.01
N ASP A 61 21.07 -0.32 5.47
CA ASP A 61 20.00 0.54 5.00
C ASP A 61 19.83 1.74 5.93
N ASP A 62 19.49 2.88 5.31
CA ASP A 62 19.15 4.10 6.01
C ASP A 62 17.65 4.40 5.84
N LEU A 63 16.98 4.69 6.93
CA LEU A 63 15.63 5.21 6.97
C LEU A 63 15.65 6.73 6.86
N ILE A 64 14.50 7.34 6.62
CA ILE A 64 14.37 8.80 6.56
C ILE A 64 13.43 9.31 7.66
N ASP A 65 13.82 10.41 8.29
CA ASP A 65 12.98 11.11 9.27
C ASP A 65 12.09 12.18 8.61
N SER A 66 11.29 12.86 9.42
CA SER A 66 10.40 13.95 8.97
C SER A 66 11.16 15.20 8.51
N PHE A 67 12.44 15.34 8.86
CA PHE A 67 13.29 16.48 8.45
C PHE A 67 14.09 16.17 7.18
N GLY A 68 14.05 14.92 6.70
CA GLY A 68 14.83 14.46 5.56
C GLY A 68 16.22 13.94 5.93
N ASN A 69 16.53 13.79 7.22
CA ASN A 69 17.79 13.20 7.65
C ASN A 69 17.75 11.69 7.48
N THR A 70 18.89 11.09 7.21
CA THR A 70 19.08 9.65 7.16
C THR A 70 19.43 9.10 8.53
N LEU A 71 18.78 8.00 8.91
CA LEU A 71 18.95 7.30 10.18
C LEU A 71 19.38 5.88 9.90
N SER A 72 20.60 5.52 10.28
CA SER A 72 21.16 4.19 10.00
C SER A 72 20.58 3.10 10.89
N ILE A 73 20.22 1.98 10.29
CA ILE A 73 19.77 0.81 11.02
C ILE A 73 20.98 0.12 11.64
N THR A 74 20.95 -0.05 12.96
CA THR A 74 22.05 -0.65 13.73
C THR A 74 21.84 -2.13 14.04
N ASP A 75 20.58 -2.59 14.14
CA ASP A 75 20.26 -4.00 14.37
C ASP A 75 18.88 -4.34 13.80
N ILE A 76 18.70 -5.58 13.34
CA ILE A 76 17.41 -6.12 12.86
C ILE A 76 17.26 -7.55 13.39
N GLN A 77 16.13 -7.83 14.01
CA GLN A 77 15.79 -9.14 14.54
C GLN A 77 14.39 -9.56 14.11
N ILE A 78 14.24 -10.79 13.62
CA ILE A 78 12.93 -11.41 13.41
C ILE A 78 12.55 -12.15 14.70
N ILE A 79 11.42 -11.78 15.28
CA ILE A 79 10.93 -12.31 16.55
C ILE A 79 9.73 -13.20 16.27
N SER A 80 9.84 -14.48 16.60
CA SER A 80 8.71 -15.41 16.63
C SER A 80 8.07 -15.41 18.01
N LEU A 81 6.78 -15.17 18.05
CA LEU A 81 5.99 -15.09 19.29
C LEU A 81 5.28 -16.42 19.55
N ASN A 82 5.25 -16.85 20.81
CA ASN A 82 4.54 -18.06 21.23
C ASN A 82 3.01 -17.93 21.13
N LYS A 83 2.50 -16.69 21.13
CA LYS A 83 1.08 -16.36 20.94
C LYS A 83 0.97 -15.16 20.01
N PRO A 84 -0.03 -15.12 19.13
CA PRO A 84 -0.30 -13.94 18.31
C PRO A 84 -0.53 -12.70 19.17
N VAL A 85 -0.04 -11.57 18.71
CA VAL A 85 -0.31 -10.24 19.27
C VAL A 85 -1.10 -9.39 18.29
N LYS A 86 -1.91 -8.50 18.82
CA LYS A 86 -2.61 -7.52 17.98
C LYS A 86 -1.63 -6.47 17.49
N VAL A 87 -1.72 -6.18 16.21
CA VAL A 87 -1.00 -5.09 15.56
C VAL A 87 -2.00 -4.13 14.94
N TYR A 88 -1.60 -2.88 14.88
CA TYR A 88 -2.47 -1.78 14.48
C TYR A 88 -1.83 -1.06 13.30
N ASN A 89 -2.63 -0.80 12.28
CA ASN A 89 -2.31 0.10 11.19
C ASN A 89 -3.47 1.10 11.04
N PHE A 90 -3.24 2.25 10.47
CA PHE A 90 -4.28 3.26 10.31
C PHE A 90 -4.16 3.98 8.97
N GLU A 91 -5.30 4.31 8.42
CA GLU A 91 -5.39 5.16 7.23
C GLU A 91 -5.50 6.61 7.65
N VAL A 92 -4.70 7.46 7.01
CA VAL A 92 -4.75 8.92 7.17
C VAL A 92 -5.40 9.56 5.96
N GLU A 93 -6.18 10.60 6.20
CA GLU A 93 -6.89 11.35 5.17
C GLU A 93 -5.88 12.03 4.23
N ASN A 94 -6.13 11.98 2.92
CA ASN A 94 -5.32 12.63 1.88
C ASN A 94 -3.83 12.24 1.78
N ALA A 95 -3.35 11.31 2.60
CA ALA A 95 -1.97 10.84 2.56
C ALA A 95 -1.90 9.33 2.79
N HIS A 96 -0.95 8.67 2.11
CA HIS A 96 -0.74 7.22 2.26
C HIS A 96 0.51 6.90 3.07
N THR A 97 1.16 7.93 3.57
CA THR A 97 2.36 7.83 4.39
C THR A 97 2.20 8.62 5.68
N TYR A 98 2.86 8.18 6.72
CA TYR A 98 2.91 8.89 8.00
C TYR A 98 4.23 8.60 8.72
N PHE A 99 4.45 9.30 9.80
CA PHE A 99 5.66 9.18 10.60
C PHE A 99 5.38 8.41 11.88
N VAL A 100 6.26 7.47 12.22
CA VAL A 100 6.20 6.64 13.42
C VAL A 100 7.41 6.84 14.30
N SER A 101 7.30 6.42 15.55
CA SER A 101 8.32 6.52 16.61
C SER A 101 8.68 7.97 17.01
N ASN A 102 9.51 8.11 18.05
CA ASN A 102 10.01 9.44 18.45
C ASN A 102 11.00 10.00 17.43
N LEU A 103 11.59 9.14 16.59
CA LEU A 103 12.49 9.53 15.50
C LEU A 103 11.75 10.01 14.25
N SER A 104 10.40 9.97 14.26
CA SER A 104 9.58 10.39 13.13
C SER A 104 9.97 9.72 11.81
N ILE A 105 10.09 8.39 11.81
CA ILE A 105 10.46 7.59 10.64
C ILE A 105 9.28 7.46 9.69
N LEU A 106 9.54 7.64 8.39
CA LEU A 106 8.53 7.59 7.35
C LEU A 106 8.15 6.16 7.00
N VAL A 107 6.85 5.86 7.11
CA VAL A 107 6.25 4.57 6.75
C VAL A 107 5.03 4.75 5.85
N HIS A 108 4.59 3.65 5.25
CA HIS A 108 3.42 3.63 4.37
C HIS A 108 2.23 2.94 5.04
N ASN A 109 1.02 3.41 4.78
CA ASN A 109 -0.21 2.85 5.36
C ASN A 109 -0.95 1.86 4.46
N ILE A 110 -0.48 1.60 3.24
CA ILE A 110 -1.08 0.59 2.37
C ILE A 110 -0.50 -0.80 2.73
N CYS A 111 -1.37 -1.77 2.99
CA CYS A 111 -0.96 -3.16 3.11
C CYS A 111 -0.43 -3.67 1.76
N ASP A 112 0.76 -4.28 1.77
CA ASP A 112 1.38 -4.90 0.59
C ASP A 112 0.49 -5.92 -0.12
N ASP A 113 -0.35 -6.65 0.63
CA ASP A 113 -1.37 -7.55 0.07
C ASP A 113 -2.31 -6.81 -0.90
N ALA A 114 -2.56 -5.54 -0.67
CA ALA A 114 -3.38 -4.70 -1.52
C ALA A 114 -2.62 -4.26 -2.79
N LEU A 115 -1.35 -3.87 -2.65
CA LEU A 115 -0.50 -3.50 -3.79
C LEU A 115 -0.19 -4.69 -4.68
N GLY A 116 0.05 -5.88 -4.11
CA GLY A 116 0.28 -7.11 -4.87
C GLY A 116 -0.89 -7.53 -5.77
N LYS A 117 -2.08 -6.98 -5.55
CA LYS A 117 -3.28 -7.24 -6.36
C LYS A 117 -3.48 -6.23 -7.49
N TRP A 118 -2.72 -5.16 -7.51
CA TRP A 118 -2.85 -4.07 -8.46
C TRP A 118 -1.65 -4.01 -9.41
N HIS A 119 -1.90 -3.61 -10.66
CA HIS A 119 -0.89 -3.51 -11.71
C HIS A 119 -0.50 -2.05 -11.95
N LYS A 120 0.78 -1.78 -12.12
CA LYS A 120 1.24 -0.41 -12.39
C LYS A 120 0.73 0.18 -13.71
N GLY A 121 0.31 -0.66 -14.66
CA GLY A 121 -0.10 -0.19 -15.99
C GLY A 121 1.04 0.55 -16.69
N THR A 122 0.76 1.77 -17.11
CA THR A 122 1.73 2.70 -17.72
C THR A 122 2.33 3.70 -16.73
N PHE A 123 2.00 3.58 -15.45
CA PHE A 123 2.51 4.45 -14.39
C PHE A 123 3.91 4.01 -13.93
N GLY A 124 4.60 4.90 -13.22
CA GLY A 124 5.92 4.63 -12.66
C GLY A 124 5.91 3.53 -11.58
N SER A 125 4.85 3.54 -10.76
CA SER A 125 4.65 2.59 -9.65
C SER A 125 3.24 2.02 -9.63
N VAL A 126 3.02 0.98 -8.81
CA VAL A 126 1.69 0.42 -8.54
C VAL A 126 0.84 1.43 -7.76
N GLU A 127 1.46 2.14 -6.83
CA GLU A 127 0.83 3.17 -6.02
C GLU A 127 0.29 4.32 -6.88
N ASP A 128 1.09 4.82 -7.84
CA ASP A 128 0.66 5.89 -8.76
C ASP A 128 -0.56 5.46 -9.57
N SER A 129 -0.52 4.23 -10.09
CA SER A 129 -1.64 3.64 -10.83
C SER A 129 -2.90 3.55 -9.97
N LEU A 130 -2.76 3.00 -8.76
CA LEU A 130 -3.86 2.80 -7.83
C LEU A 130 -4.46 4.14 -7.38
N ASN A 131 -3.62 5.10 -7.02
CA ASN A 131 -4.03 6.46 -6.64
C ASN A 131 -4.80 7.15 -7.76
N TYR A 132 -4.30 7.07 -8.99
CA TYR A 132 -4.98 7.64 -10.16
C TYR A 132 -6.37 7.02 -10.34
N HIS A 133 -6.47 5.70 -10.32
CA HIS A 133 -7.73 5.01 -10.54
C HIS A 133 -8.71 5.20 -9.39
N PHE A 134 -8.25 5.26 -8.16
CA PHE A 134 -9.09 5.58 -7.02
C PHE A 134 -9.64 7.01 -7.10
N LYS A 135 -8.80 8.01 -7.36
CA LYS A 135 -9.25 9.41 -7.54
C LYS A 135 -10.30 9.54 -8.64
N LYS A 136 -10.13 8.77 -9.72
CA LYS A 136 -11.03 8.82 -10.88
C LYS A 136 -12.33 8.04 -10.69
N HIS A 137 -12.25 6.86 -10.09
CA HIS A 137 -13.34 5.88 -10.07
C HIS A 137 -13.84 5.49 -8.67
N GLY A 138 -13.14 5.88 -7.60
CA GLY A 138 -13.48 5.47 -6.24
C GLY A 138 -14.90 5.86 -5.84
N SER A 139 -15.28 7.10 -6.08
CA SER A 139 -16.64 7.58 -5.78
C SER A 139 -17.72 6.89 -6.64
N GLU A 140 -17.42 6.54 -7.88
CA GLU A 140 -18.35 5.85 -8.79
C GLU A 140 -18.75 4.47 -8.25
N VAL A 141 -17.84 3.79 -7.56
CA VAL A 141 -18.06 2.46 -6.98
C VAL A 141 -18.40 2.52 -5.48
N GLY A 142 -18.53 3.74 -4.93
CA GLY A 142 -18.84 3.98 -3.51
C GLY A 142 -17.70 3.56 -2.59
N ALA A 143 -16.45 3.78 -2.99
CA ALA A 143 -15.27 3.64 -2.16
C ALA A 143 -14.86 5.00 -1.62
N THR A 144 -14.61 5.09 -0.32
CA THR A 144 -14.15 6.29 0.38
C THR A 144 -12.67 6.23 0.73
N SER A 145 -12.04 5.06 0.53
CA SER A 145 -10.61 4.84 0.73
C SER A 145 -10.05 3.92 -0.36
N ILE A 146 -8.73 3.94 -0.54
CA ILE A 146 -8.02 3.07 -1.49
C ILE A 146 -8.25 1.61 -1.14
N GLU A 147 -8.18 1.24 0.13
CA GLU A 147 -8.41 -0.14 0.56
C GLU A 147 -9.83 -0.59 0.25
N GLN A 148 -10.85 0.25 0.52
CA GLN A 148 -12.21 -0.05 0.11
C GLN A 148 -12.33 -0.22 -1.40
N TYR A 149 -11.60 0.59 -2.18
CA TYR A 149 -11.57 0.51 -3.63
C TYR A 149 -11.00 -0.82 -4.10
N ILE A 150 -9.85 -1.23 -3.57
CA ILE A 150 -9.22 -2.53 -3.85
C ILE A 150 -10.14 -3.68 -3.45
N ASN A 151 -10.67 -3.66 -2.23
CA ASN A 151 -11.58 -4.71 -1.73
C ASN A 151 -12.82 -4.86 -2.60
N LYS A 152 -13.41 -3.75 -3.07
CA LYS A 152 -14.56 -3.79 -4.00
C LYS A 152 -14.17 -4.34 -5.36
N ALA A 153 -13.01 -3.98 -5.88
CA ALA A 153 -12.47 -4.52 -7.12
C ALA A 153 -12.23 -6.03 -7.01
N GLU A 154 -11.61 -6.50 -5.93
CA GLU A 154 -11.42 -7.92 -5.67
C GLU A 154 -12.73 -8.71 -5.54
N GLN A 155 -13.70 -8.18 -4.80
CA GLN A 155 -15.00 -8.82 -4.70
C GLN A 155 -15.67 -8.92 -6.09
N PHE A 156 -15.44 -7.93 -6.94
CA PHE A 156 -15.95 -7.96 -8.30
C PHE A 156 -15.25 -9.03 -9.15
N THR A 157 -13.92 -9.23 -9.00
CA THR A 157 -13.19 -10.30 -9.71
C THR A 157 -13.74 -11.70 -9.37
N LYS A 158 -14.13 -11.93 -8.12
CA LYS A 158 -14.71 -13.21 -7.69
C LYS A 158 -16.06 -13.52 -8.33
N ASN A 159 -16.69 -12.54 -8.96
CA ASN A 159 -18.05 -12.66 -9.51
C ASN A 159 -18.11 -12.38 -11.03
N LEU A 160 -17.10 -12.80 -11.80
CA LEU A 160 -17.03 -12.56 -13.26
C LEU A 160 -17.75 -13.61 -14.12
N ARG A 161 -18.36 -14.61 -13.53
CA ARG A 161 -19.16 -15.60 -14.27
C ARG A 161 -20.25 -14.89 -15.08
N ARG A 162 -20.32 -15.17 -16.41
CA ARG A 162 -21.22 -14.55 -17.38
C ARG A 162 -20.98 -13.04 -17.63
N ALA A 163 -19.82 -12.50 -17.25
CA ALA A 163 -19.44 -11.16 -17.64
C ALA A 163 -19.17 -11.09 -19.17
N LYS A 164 -19.48 -9.97 -19.80
CA LYS A 164 -19.01 -9.70 -21.17
C LYS A 164 -17.52 -9.36 -21.10
N VAL A 165 -16.73 -9.94 -22.02
CA VAL A 165 -15.27 -9.75 -22.04
C VAL A 165 -14.87 -9.05 -23.32
N LYS A 166 -13.94 -8.08 -23.19
CA LYS A 166 -13.25 -7.43 -24.30
C LYS A 166 -11.75 -7.48 -24.05
N ILE A 167 -10.96 -7.84 -25.06
CA ILE A 167 -9.49 -7.76 -24.98
C ILE A 167 -9.09 -6.35 -25.39
N LEU A 168 -8.25 -5.72 -24.58
CA LEU A 168 -7.63 -4.43 -24.83
C LEU A 168 -6.18 -4.67 -25.21
N ASN A 169 -5.70 -3.99 -26.26
CA ASN A 169 -4.31 -4.13 -26.70
C ASN A 169 -3.48 -2.88 -26.41
N GLU A 170 -4.14 -1.82 -25.96
CA GLU A 170 -3.52 -0.55 -25.59
C GLU A 170 -4.19 0.01 -24.32
N PRO A 171 -3.46 0.71 -23.44
CA PRO A 171 -2.01 0.93 -23.48
C PRO A 171 -1.20 -0.27 -22.98
N THR A 172 -1.83 -1.27 -22.35
CA THR A 172 -1.18 -2.51 -21.87
C THR A 172 -1.73 -3.69 -22.69
N PRO A 173 -0.90 -4.38 -23.49
CA PRO A 173 -1.36 -5.48 -24.32
C PRO A 173 -1.92 -6.66 -23.52
N GLY A 174 -2.97 -7.30 -24.04
CA GLY A 174 -3.55 -8.51 -23.47
C GLY A 174 -4.43 -8.32 -22.25
N VAL A 175 -4.72 -7.09 -21.88
CA VAL A 175 -5.65 -6.77 -20.79
C VAL A 175 -7.05 -7.25 -21.14
N LYS A 176 -7.72 -7.92 -20.21
CA LYS A 176 -9.11 -8.33 -20.34
C LYS A 176 -10.01 -7.37 -19.54
N ARG A 177 -10.87 -6.65 -20.23
CA ARG A 177 -11.92 -5.85 -19.61
C ARG A 177 -13.19 -6.69 -19.49
N TYR A 178 -13.68 -6.84 -18.27
CA TYR A 178 -14.91 -7.53 -17.93
C TYR A 178 -16.01 -6.52 -17.61
N TYR A 179 -17.18 -6.71 -18.18
CA TYR A 179 -18.36 -5.87 -17.94
C TYR A 179 -19.47 -6.68 -17.26
N LYS A 180 -19.97 -6.20 -16.13
CA LYS A 180 -21.09 -6.80 -15.42
C LYS A 180 -21.78 -5.78 -14.53
N ASN A 181 -23.13 -5.80 -14.50
CA ASN A 181 -23.95 -4.98 -13.62
C ASN A 181 -23.58 -3.48 -13.61
N GLY A 182 -23.36 -2.89 -14.81
CA GLY A 182 -23.03 -1.48 -14.96
C GLY A 182 -21.64 -1.08 -14.47
N LYS A 183 -20.77 -2.06 -14.23
CA LYS A 183 -19.36 -1.85 -13.83
C LYS A 183 -18.42 -2.55 -14.78
N TYR A 184 -17.17 -2.11 -14.80
CA TYR A 184 -16.09 -2.81 -15.49
C TYR A 184 -14.90 -3.05 -14.56
N ILE A 185 -14.09 -4.03 -14.92
CA ILE A 185 -12.78 -4.25 -14.35
C ILE A 185 -11.80 -4.67 -15.43
N ASP A 186 -10.60 -4.10 -15.38
CA ASP A 186 -9.47 -4.45 -16.24
C ASP A 186 -8.51 -5.34 -15.47
N ILE A 187 -8.23 -6.49 -16.04
CA ILE A 187 -7.30 -7.49 -15.48
C ILE A 187 -6.15 -7.69 -16.44
N ALA A 188 -4.94 -7.53 -15.93
CA ALA A 188 -3.69 -7.76 -16.66
C ALA A 188 -3.49 -9.26 -16.96
N PRO A 189 -2.60 -9.64 -17.88
CA PRO A 189 -2.31 -11.03 -18.18
C PRO A 189 -1.82 -11.86 -17.00
N ASP A 190 -1.16 -11.24 -16.01
CA ASP A 190 -0.70 -11.87 -14.77
C ASP A 190 -1.81 -12.05 -13.71
N GLY A 191 -3.02 -11.57 -13.98
CA GLY A 191 -4.17 -11.65 -13.09
C GLY A 191 -4.36 -10.46 -12.16
N THR A 192 -3.46 -9.50 -12.15
CA THR A 192 -3.57 -8.28 -11.33
C THR A 192 -4.56 -7.28 -11.91
N ILE A 193 -5.12 -6.41 -11.06
CA ILE A 193 -6.14 -5.43 -11.43
C ILE A 193 -5.45 -4.16 -11.92
N ILE A 194 -5.90 -3.61 -13.06
CA ILE A 194 -5.42 -2.33 -13.58
C ILE A 194 -6.41 -1.20 -13.27
N SER A 195 -7.70 -1.45 -13.42
CA SER A 195 -8.73 -0.43 -13.29
C SER A 195 -10.07 -1.06 -12.92
N PHE A 196 -10.86 -0.35 -12.11
CA PHE A 196 -12.21 -0.74 -11.74
C PHE A 196 -13.11 0.50 -11.67
N GLY A 197 -14.30 0.47 -12.28
CA GLY A 197 -15.18 1.63 -12.29
C GLY A 197 -16.59 1.31 -12.80
N LYS A 198 -17.40 2.36 -12.99
CA LYS A 198 -18.67 2.27 -13.70
C LYS A 198 -18.47 2.25 -15.22
N GLN A 199 -19.42 1.61 -15.90
CA GLN A 199 -19.51 1.55 -17.36
C GLN A 199 -20.20 2.80 -17.90
#